data_688649f0207da9d6c5f6205b3a396609
#
_entry.id   688649f0207da9d6c5f6205b3a396609
#
_cell.length_a   1.000
_cell.length_b   1.000
_cell.length_c   1.000
_cell.angle_alpha   90.00
_cell.angle_beta   90.00
_cell.angle_gamma   90.00
#
_symmetry.space_group_name_H-M   'P 1'
#
loop_
_entity.id
_entity.type
_entity.pdbx_description
1 polymer ?
#
loop_
_entity_poly.entity_id
_entity_poly.type
_entity_poly.pdbx_seq_one_letter_code
_entity_poly.pdbx_strand_id
1 'polypeptide(L)'
;MKGRHIKILTIFGLIAIIALQTIWLCNAYIQFSQSIYKDSNDILKKSLNREASIRFEKTPKGTMINGAPIKDSNEIVPEIAYLNEGLLKLGLELSLTNVDSLANDFLKATNIESTITIYLLNTDTEKVLNKSKNDLDIHSFGIIKTDIIPIRTDLSQGVQMILINPYYTIIKRMGLLLIATVILMIFVIGCIVYQIKIIARQNKIAQLREDFSYAMIHDMK
;
A
#
# COMPACT_ATOMS: atom_id res chain seq x y z
N MET A 1 47.36 14.46 7.14
CA MET A 1 46.02 15.00 7.45
C MET A 1 45.00 14.83 6.33
N LYS A 2 45.34 14.99 5.07
CA LYS A 2 44.35 14.88 3.90
C LYS A 2 43.61 13.55 3.81
N GLY A 3 44.22 12.40 4.07
CA GLY A 3 43.56 11.09 3.93
C GLY A 3 42.44 10.79 4.94
N ARG A 4 42.50 11.40 6.12
CA ARG A 4 41.48 11.22 7.17
C ARG A 4 40.16 11.94 6.79
N HIS A 5 40.24 13.14 6.24
CA HIS A 5 39.08 13.92 5.81
C HIS A 5 38.38 13.25 4.62
N ILE A 6 39.12 12.67 3.69
CA ILE A 6 38.55 11.95 2.54
C ILE A 6 37.76 10.74 3.01
N LYS A 7 38.30 9.94 3.94
CA LYS A 7 37.60 8.78 4.52
C LYS A 7 36.29 9.19 5.21
N ILE A 8 36.33 10.25 6.01
CA ILE A 8 35.13 10.78 6.71
C ILE A 8 34.09 11.22 5.70
N LEU A 9 34.48 11.96 4.65
CA LEU A 9 33.57 12.43 3.60
C LEU A 9 32.94 11.26 2.83
N THR A 10 33.71 10.20 2.54
CA THR A 10 33.21 9.00 1.86
C THR A 10 32.19 8.26 2.72
N ILE A 11 32.44 8.10 4.02
CA ILE A 11 31.52 7.47 4.95
C ILE A 11 30.23 8.28 5.08
N PHE A 12 30.35 9.60 5.19
CA PHE A 12 29.19 10.49 5.25
C PHE A 12 28.33 10.42 3.98
N GLY A 13 28.99 10.41 2.81
CA GLY A 13 28.31 10.23 1.52
C GLY A 13 27.58 8.89 1.42
N LEU A 14 28.17 7.79 1.92
CA LEU A 14 27.52 6.48 1.95
C LEU A 14 26.27 6.50 2.83
N ILE A 15 26.38 7.05 4.05
CA ILE A 15 25.25 7.17 4.97
C ILE A 15 24.12 8.00 4.33
N ALA A 16 24.46 9.11 3.68
CA ALA A 16 23.47 9.96 3.00
C ALA A 16 22.73 9.20 1.87
N ILE A 17 23.45 8.40 1.07
CA ILE A 17 22.86 7.59 0.01
C ILE A 17 21.92 6.52 0.59
N ILE A 18 22.34 5.81 1.64
CA ILE A 18 21.52 4.80 2.32
C ILE A 18 20.25 5.45 2.89
N ALA A 19 20.38 6.60 3.55
CA ALA A 19 19.25 7.32 4.10
C ALA A 19 18.27 7.75 3.00
N LEU A 20 18.76 8.29 1.89
CA LEU A 20 17.94 8.69 0.76
C LEU A 20 17.18 7.51 0.14
N GLN A 21 17.85 6.36 -0.04
CA GLN A 21 17.22 5.15 -0.56
C GLN A 21 16.16 4.59 0.38
N THR A 22 16.41 4.63 1.69
CA THR A 22 15.43 4.19 2.69
C THR A 22 14.19 5.07 2.64
N ILE A 23 14.35 6.40 2.60
CA ILE A 23 13.23 7.35 2.48
C ILE A 23 12.44 7.07 1.19
N TRP A 24 13.13 6.84 0.08
CA TRP A 24 12.49 6.58 -1.20
C TRP A 24 11.69 5.27 -1.19
N LEU A 25 12.23 4.19 -0.61
CA LEU A 25 11.52 2.92 -0.45
C LEU A 25 10.31 3.03 0.48
N CYS A 26 10.43 3.79 1.57
CA CYS A 26 9.29 4.04 2.46
C CYS A 26 8.17 4.81 1.74
N ASN A 27 8.51 5.85 0.97
CA ASN A 27 7.55 6.60 0.18
C ASN A 27 6.87 5.71 -0.89
N ALA A 28 7.63 4.86 -1.57
CA ALA A 28 7.08 3.92 -2.53
C ALA A 28 6.10 2.94 -1.87
N TYR A 29 6.46 2.39 -0.70
CA TYR A 29 5.57 1.52 0.07
C TYR A 29 4.24 2.22 0.42
N ILE A 30 4.31 3.46 0.90
CA ILE A 30 3.13 4.27 1.23
C ILE A 30 2.26 4.48 -0.03
N GLN A 31 2.85 4.84 -1.16
CA GLN A 31 2.13 5.06 -2.41
C GLN A 31 1.43 3.78 -2.91
N PHE A 32 2.11 2.64 -2.88
CA PHE A 32 1.50 1.37 -3.28
C PHE A 32 0.41 0.92 -2.30
N SER A 33 0.59 1.13 -1.01
CA SER A 33 -0.43 0.87 0.00
C SER A 33 -1.68 1.73 -0.23
N GLN A 34 -1.51 3.03 -0.51
CA GLN A 34 -2.60 3.94 -0.84
C GLN A 34 -3.30 3.56 -2.15
N SER A 35 -2.55 3.08 -3.16
CA SER A 35 -3.13 2.57 -4.39
C SER A 35 -4.03 1.36 -4.12
N ILE A 36 -3.57 0.39 -3.33
CA ILE A 36 -4.38 -0.79 -2.96
C ILE A 36 -5.62 -0.38 -2.16
N TYR A 37 -5.48 0.57 -1.23
CA TYR A 37 -6.62 1.12 -0.49
C TYR A 37 -7.69 1.70 -1.43
N LYS A 38 -7.28 2.51 -2.42
CA LYS A 38 -8.16 3.12 -3.41
C LYS A 38 -8.81 2.07 -4.32
N ASP A 39 -8.01 1.14 -4.85
CA ASP A 39 -8.50 0.01 -5.65
C ASP A 39 -9.54 -0.80 -4.85
N SER A 40 -9.29 -1.03 -3.56
CA SER A 40 -10.18 -1.79 -2.68
C SER A 40 -11.51 -1.08 -2.41
N ASN A 41 -11.49 0.23 -2.24
CA ASN A 41 -12.72 1.04 -2.13
C ASN A 41 -13.57 0.94 -3.40
N ASP A 42 -12.93 1.03 -4.57
CA ASP A 42 -13.62 0.92 -5.85
C ASP A 42 -14.18 -0.50 -6.07
N ILE A 43 -13.45 -1.53 -5.65
CA ILE A 43 -13.90 -2.92 -5.70
C ILE A 43 -15.11 -3.12 -4.80
N LEU A 44 -15.10 -2.62 -3.56
CA LEU A 44 -16.24 -2.72 -2.66
C LEU A 44 -17.49 -2.04 -3.26
N LYS A 45 -17.35 -0.82 -3.79
CA LYS A 45 -18.44 -0.11 -4.48
C LYS A 45 -19.01 -0.92 -5.64
N LYS A 46 -18.13 -1.46 -6.50
CA LYS A 46 -18.54 -2.30 -7.64
C LYS A 46 -19.25 -3.57 -7.19
N SER A 47 -18.76 -4.21 -6.13
CA SER A 47 -19.35 -5.44 -5.58
C SER A 47 -20.74 -5.20 -5.00
N LEU A 48 -20.92 -4.11 -4.25
CA LEU A 48 -22.21 -3.70 -3.72
C LEU A 48 -23.22 -3.39 -4.84
N ASN A 49 -22.80 -2.62 -5.87
CA ASN A 49 -23.63 -2.31 -7.01
C ASN A 49 -24.02 -3.57 -7.80
N ARG A 50 -23.09 -4.48 -8.01
CA ARG A 50 -23.36 -5.74 -8.73
C ARG A 50 -24.29 -6.65 -7.95
N GLU A 51 -24.09 -6.76 -6.64
CA GLU A 51 -24.96 -7.53 -5.76
C GLU A 51 -26.39 -6.97 -5.74
N ALA A 52 -26.53 -5.64 -5.65
CA ALA A 52 -27.81 -4.97 -5.74
C ALA A 52 -28.49 -5.21 -7.10
N SER A 53 -27.74 -5.19 -8.21
CA SER A 53 -28.26 -5.52 -9.54
C SER A 53 -28.77 -6.95 -9.60
N ILE A 54 -28.05 -7.91 -9.04
CA ILE A 54 -28.46 -9.33 -9.00
C ILE A 54 -29.76 -9.50 -8.20
N ARG A 55 -29.93 -8.77 -7.10
CA ARG A 55 -31.20 -8.77 -6.34
C ARG A 55 -32.32 -8.12 -7.12
N PHE A 56 -32.02 -7.03 -7.82
CA PHE A 56 -32.99 -6.32 -8.66
C PHE A 56 -33.51 -7.20 -9.81
N GLU A 57 -32.65 -7.99 -10.44
CA GLU A 57 -33.03 -8.94 -11.50
C GLU A 57 -34.06 -9.98 -11.03
N LYS A 58 -34.17 -10.22 -9.71
CA LYS A 58 -35.18 -11.13 -9.12
C LYS A 58 -36.55 -10.48 -8.91
N THR A 59 -36.66 -9.18 -9.10
CA THR A 59 -37.94 -8.47 -8.97
C THR A 59 -38.78 -8.64 -10.21
N PRO A 60 -40.13 -8.62 -10.11
CA PRO A 60 -41.03 -8.64 -11.29
C PRO A 60 -40.73 -7.48 -12.25
N LYS A 61 -40.84 -7.72 -13.55
CA LYS A 61 -40.65 -6.68 -14.57
C LYS A 61 -41.66 -5.52 -14.34
N GLY A 62 -41.16 -4.29 -14.35
CA GLY A 62 -41.93 -3.10 -14.10
C GLY A 62 -42.00 -2.63 -12.65
N THR A 63 -41.27 -3.30 -11.74
CA THR A 63 -41.13 -2.85 -10.35
C THR A 63 -40.40 -1.51 -10.31
N MET A 64 -41.03 -0.48 -9.74
CA MET A 64 -40.37 0.78 -9.43
C MET A 64 -39.81 0.75 -8.05
N ILE A 65 -38.51 1.04 -7.92
CA ILE A 65 -37.85 1.19 -6.62
C ILE A 65 -37.96 2.65 -6.18
N ASN A 66 -38.75 2.90 -5.15
CA ASN A 66 -38.80 4.20 -4.50
C ASN A 66 -37.91 4.16 -3.28
N GLY A 67 -36.80 4.89 -3.32
CA GLY A 67 -35.96 5.14 -2.15
C GLY A 67 -36.74 5.88 -1.07
N ALA A 68 -36.24 5.86 0.17
CA ALA A 68 -36.80 6.69 1.25
C ALA A 68 -36.55 8.17 0.97
N PRO A 69 -37.40 9.10 1.43
CA PRO A 69 -37.13 10.51 1.34
C PRO A 69 -35.86 10.87 2.09
N ILE A 70 -35.07 11.78 1.56
CA ILE A 70 -33.87 12.33 2.19
C ILE A 70 -34.28 13.02 3.48
N LYS A 71 -33.68 12.66 4.60
CA LYS A 71 -34.03 13.16 5.91
C LYS A 71 -33.53 14.58 6.14
N ASP A 72 -32.43 14.97 5.49
CA ASP A 72 -31.86 16.31 5.53
C ASP A 72 -31.21 16.65 4.19
N SER A 73 -31.48 17.84 3.67
CA SER A 73 -31.00 18.30 2.35
C SER A 73 -29.48 18.58 2.29
N ASN A 74 -28.75 18.45 3.39
CA ASN A 74 -27.31 18.74 3.48
C ASN A 74 -26.41 17.49 3.50
N GLU A 75 -26.95 16.28 3.66
CA GLU A 75 -26.17 15.05 3.63
C GLU A 75 -26.27 14.37 2.28
N ILE A 76 -25.10 14.16 1.64
CA ILE A 76 -25.01 13.43 0.37
C ILE A 76 -25.12 11.93 0.66
N VAL A 77 -26.32 11.38 0.55
CA VAL A 77 -26.56 9.94 0.67
C VAL A 77 -26.11 9.25 -0.63
N PRO A 78 -25.27 8.23 -0.58
CA PRO A 78 -24.83 7.51 -1.77
C PRO A 78 -25.99 6.82 -2.49
N GLU A 79 -25.96 6.78 -3.82
CA GLU A 79 -26.96 6.10 -4.66
C GLU A 79 -27.24 4.65 -4.22
N ILE A 80 -26.19 3.93 -3.82
CA ILE A 80 -26.28 2.56 -3.35
C ILE A 80 -27.16 2.41 -2.10
N ALA A 81 -27.20 3.43 -1.23
CA ALA A 81 -28.05 3.41 -0.03
C ALA A 81 -29.53 3.48 -0.41
N TYR A 82 -29.92 4.32 -1.39
CA TYR A 82 -31.29 4.37 -1.91
C TYR A 82 -31.71 3.07 -2.55
N LEU A 83 -30.84 2.48 -3.36
CA LEU A 83 -31.10 1.21 -4.02
C LEU A 83 -31.30 0.08 -3.02
N ASN A 84 -30.41 -0.02 -2.05
CA ASN A 84 -30.51 -1.04 -0.99
C ASN A 84 -31.74 -0.86 -0.11
N GLU A 85 -32.09 0.38 0.25
CA GLU A 85 -33.31 0.67 1.02
C GLU A 85 -34.56 0.25 0.25
N GLY A 86 -34.62 0.54 -1.04
CA GLY A 86 -35.73 0.13 -1.90
C GLY A 86 -35.85 -1.38 -2.04
N LEU A 87 -34.72 -2.08 -2.23
CA LEU A 87 -34.69 -3.54 -2.30
C LEU A 87 -35.11 -4.20 -0.97
N LEU A 88 -34.68 -3.62 0.15
CA LEU A 88 -35.08 -4.09 1.47
C LEU A 88 -36.59 -3.98 1.70
N LYS A 89 -37.24 -2.89 1.24
CA LYS A 89 -38.70 -2.74 1.32
C LYS A 89 -39.44 -3.81 0.50
N LEU A 90 -38.78 -4.37 -0.51
CA LEU A 90 -39.30 -5.52 -1.30
C LEU A 90 -38.96 -6.88 -0.65
N GLY A 91 -38.38 -6.89 0.56
CA GLY A 91 -37.99 -8.12 1.26
C GLY A 91 -36.69 -8.76 0.75
N LEU A 92 -35.90 -8.02 -0.05
CA LEU A 92 -34.63 -8.49 -0.62
C LEU A 92 -33.47 -7.93 0.20
N GLU A 93 -33.02 -8.70 1.18
CA GLU A 93 -31.92 -8.32 2.06
C GLU A 93 -30.55 -8.42 1.38
N LEU A 94 -29.60 -7.60 1.84
CA LEU A 94 -28.20 -7.63 1.39
C LEU A 94 -27.53 -8.92 1.81
N SER A 95 -26.94 -9.65 0.86
CA SER A 95 -26.15 -10.86 1.13
C SER A 95 -24.67 -10.53 1.21
N LEU A 96 -24.11 -10.47 2.43
CA LEU A 96 -22.68 -10.24 2.63
C LEU A 96 -21.81 -11.32 1.98
N THR A 97 -22.30 -12.57 1.93
CA THR A 97 -21.60 -13.68 1.26
C THR A 97 -21.48 -13.45 -0.25
N ASN A 98 -22.53 -12.93 -0.88
CA ASN A 98 -22.48 -12.59 -2.30
C ASN A 98 -21.54 -11.42 -2.57
N VAL A 99 -21.57 -10.38 -1.71
CA VAL A 99 -20.62 -9.25 -1.80
C VAL A 99 -19.19 -9.75 -1.66
N ASP A 100 -18.90 -10.64 -0.70
CA ASP A 100 -17.59 -11.26 -0.50
C ASP A 100 -17.11 -12.03 -1.75
N SER A 101 -17.98 -12.86 -2.33
CA SER A 101 -17.67 -13.60 -3.55
C SER A 101 -17.34 -12.68 -4.72
N LEU A 102 -18.19 -11.68 -4.97
CA LEU A 102 -17.99 -10.70 -6.03
C LEU A 102 -16.73 -9.86 -5.82
N ALA A 103 -16.46 -9.44 -4.57
CA ALA A 103 -15.26 -8.69 -4.24
C ALA A 103 -13.99 -9.55 -4.46
N ASN A 104 -14.01 -10.84 -4.11
CA ASN A 104 -12.90 -11.75 -4.41
C ASN A 104 -12.66 -11.90 -5.92
N ASP A 105 -13.71 -11.97 -6.73
CA ASP A 105 -13.56 -12.05 -8.19
C ASP A 105 -12.97 -10.77 -8.77
N PHE A 106 -13.40 -9.59 -8.30
CA PHE A 106 -12.81 -8.32 -8.70
C PHE A 106 -11.37 -8.15 -8.22
N LEU A 107 -11.02 -8.61 -7.01
CA LEU A 107 -9.64 -8.60 -6.52
C LEU A 107 -8.72 -9.45 -7.40
N LYS A 108 -9.16 -10.66 -7.79
CA LYS A 108 -8.42 -11.51 -8.73
C LYS A 108 -8.22 -10.83 -10.09
N ALA A 109 -9.27 -10.18 -10.62
CA ALA A 109 -9.20 -9.46 -11.88
C ALA A 109 -8.22 -8.26 -11.84
N THR A 110 -8.02 -7.65 -10.66
CA THR A 110 -7.07 -6.55 -10.44
C THR A 110 -5.69 -7.01 -9.96
N ASN A 111 -5.44 -8.33 -9.91
CA ASN A 111 -4.21 -8.92 -9.39
C ASN A 111 -3.87 -8.48 -7.96
N ILE A 112 -4.88 -8.34 -7.10
CA ILE A 112 -4.71 -8.10 -5.67
C ILE A 112 -4.88 -9.43 -4.95
N GLU A 113 -3.76 -9.98 -4.47
CA GLU A 113 -3.73 -11.22 -3.71
C GLU A 113 -3.84 -10.90 -2.22
N SER A 114 -5.04 -11.02 -1.67
CA SER A 114 -5.33 -10.75 -0.26
C SER A 114 -6.54 -11.56 0.18
N THR A 115 -6.58 -11.95 1.45
CA THR A 115 -7.80 -12.49 2.06
C THR A 115 -8.68 -11.33 2.49
N ILE A 116 -9.99 -11.42 2.20
CA ILE A 116 -10.95 -10.37 2.57
C ILE A 116 -12.03 -10.88 3.49
N THR A 117 -12.59 -9.95 4.23
CA THR A 117 -13.83 -10.13 5.00
C THR A 117 -14.67 -8.86 4.85
N ILE A 118 -15.96 -9.05 4.63
CA ILE A 118 -16.93 -7.97 4.55
C ILE A 118 -17.65 -7.86 5.90
N TYR A 119 -17.67 -6.65 6.44
CA TYR A 119 -18.36 -6.31 7.67
C TYR A 119 -19.56 -5.43 7.40
N LEU A 120 -20.66 -5.74 8.04
CA LEU A 120 -21.80 -4.84 8.21
C LEU A 120 -21.63 -4.15 9.57
N LEU A 121 -21.56 -2.85 9.57
CA LEU A 121 -21.31 -2.03 10.75
C LEU A 121 -22.47 -1.08 11.02
N ASN A 122 -22.66 -0.74 12.29
CA ASN A 122 -23.39 0.48 12.64
C ASN A 122 -22.45 1.66 12.42
N THR A 123 -22.87 2.64 11.63
CA THR A 123 -21.99 3.75 11.18
C THR A 123 -21.62 4.67 12.33
N ASP A 124 -22.52 4.88 13.30
CA ASP A 124 -22.28 5.79 14.43
C ASP A 124 -21.35 5.20 15.49
N THR A 125 -21.49 3.90 15.76
CA THR A 125 -20.76 3.22 16.84
C THR A 125 -19.61 2.36 16.34
N GLU A 126 -19.47 2.21 15.01
CA GLU A 126 -18.54 1.27 14.35
C GLU A 126 -18.67 -0.17 14.84
N LYS A 127 -19.76 -0.49 15.53
CA LYS A 127 -20.00 -1.84 16.03
C LYS A 127 -20.35 -2.78 14.90
N VAL A 128 -19.67 -3.94 14.85
CA VAL A 128 -19.94 -4.99 13.87
C VAL A 128 -21.30 -5.63 14.18
N LEU A 129 -22.22 -5.54 13.22
CA LEU A 129 -23.55 -6.15 13.28
C LEU A 129 -23.52 -7.56 12.67
N ASN A 130 -22.81 -7.73 11.56
CA ASN A 130 -22.68 -9.01 10.86
C ASN A 130 -21.38 -9.06 10.07
N LYS A 131 -20.93 -10.26 9.68
CA LYS A 131 -19.70 -10.48 8.89
C LYS A 131 -19.91 -11.58 7.85
N SER A 132 -19.20 -11.51 6.73
CA SER A 132 -19.30 -12.49 5.63
C SER A 132 -18.68 -13.85 5.99
N LYS A 133 -17.62 -13.85 6.83
CA LYS A 133 -16.89 -15.04 7.28
C LYS A 133 -16.67 -15.00 8.78
N ASN A 134 -16.72 -16.18 9.43
CA ASN A 134 -16.35 -16.34 10.82
C ASN A 134 -14.82 -16.55 10.90
N ASP A 135 -14.19 -15.95 11.92
CA ASP A 135 -12.81 -16.18 12.36
C ASP A 135 -11.72 -16.02 11.29
N LEU A 136 -11.44 -14.79 10.89
CA LEU A 136 -10.13 -14.42 10.37
C LEU A 136 -9.35 -13.73 11.50
N ASP A 137 -8.12 -14.19 11.73
CA ASP A 137 -7.19 -13.59 12.69
C ASP A 137 -6.91 -12.13 12.31
N ILE A 138 -7.65 -11.21 12.92
CA ILE A 138 -7.49 -9.76 12.72
C ILE A 138 -6.15 -9.26 13.31
N HIS A 139 -5.44 -10.13 14.03
CA HIS A 139 -4.13 -9.82 14.62
C HIS A 139 -2.95 -9.92 13.66
N SER A 140 -3.18 -10.19 12.36
CA SER A 140 -2.10 -10.19 11.39
C SER A 140 -1.60 -8.76 11.09
N PHE A 141 -0.31 -8.61 11.04
CA PHE A 141 0.35 -7.38 10.62
C PHE A 141 -0.11 -6.99 9.19
N GLY A 142 -0.55 -5.72 9.02
CA GLY A 142 -0.92 -5.17 7.71
C GLY A 142 -2.35 -5.46 7.29
N ILE A 143 -3.24 -4.73 7.89
CA ILE A 143 -4.66 -4.71 7.55
C ILE A 143 -4.93 -3.42 6.78
N ILE A 144 -5.59 -3.53 5.62
CA ILE A 144 -6.15 -2.38 4.91
C ILE A 144 -7.67 -2.43 5.08
N LYS A 145 -8.23 -1.39 5.69
CA LYS A 145 -9.68 -1.20 5.83
C LYS A 145 -10.13 -0.21 4.76
N THR A 146 -11.21 -0.51 4.06
CA THR A 146 -11.86 0.43 3.14
C THR A 146 -12.65 1.48 3.92
N ASP A 147 -13.15 2.48 3.21
CA ASP A 147 -14.18 3.37 3.75
C ASP A 147 -15.44 2.58 4.08
N ILE A 148 -16.20 3.07 5.05
CA ILE A 148 -17.53 2.56 5.35
C ILE A 148 -18.49 3.14 4.30
N ILE A 149 -19.09 2.28 3.49
CA ILE A 149 -20.08 2.68 2.48
C ILE A 149 -21.46 2.52 3.09
N PRO A 150 -22.21 3.61 3.34
CA PRO A 150 -23.55 3.53 3.85
C PRO A 150 -24.49 2.77 2.90
N ILE A 151 -25.30 1.89 3.46
CA ILE A 151 -26.30 1.08 2.70
C ILE A 151 -27.72 1.40 3.09
N ARG A 152 -27.92 2.31 4.06
CA ARG A 152 -29.23 2.81 4.50
C ARG A 152 -29.31 4.29 4.26
N THR A 153 -30.52 4.78 3.97
CA THR A 153 -30.76 6.20 3.71
C THR A 153 -30.68 7.07 4.98
N ASP A 154 -30.84 6.45 6.15
CA ASP A 154 -30.64 7.08 7.47
C ASP A 154 -29.17 7.07 7.91
N LEU A 155 -28.25 6.55 7.07
CA LEU A 155 -26.83 6.37 7.32
C LEU A 155 -26.49 5.50 8.55
N SER A 156 -27.46 4.79 9.14
CA SER A 156 -27.29 4.01 10.38
C SER A 156 -26.41 2.76 10.18
N GLN A 157 -26.35 2.21 8.98
CA GLN A 157 -25.62 1.00 8.65
C GLN A 157 -24.75 1.19 7.42
N GLY A 158 -23.53 0.66 7.47
CA GLY A 158 -22.60 0.70 6.37
C GLY A 158 -21.85 -0.63 6.22
N VAL A 159 -21.29 -0.82 5.04
CA VAL A 159 -20.46 -1.98 4.69
C VAL A 159 -19.02 -1.54 4.57
N GLN A 160 -18.11 -2.31 5.17
CA GLN A 160 -16.67 -2.12 5.10
C GLN A 160 -16.00 -3.44 4.71
N MET A 161 -15.02 -3.37 3.83
CA MET A 161 -14.16 -4.49 3.48
C MET A 161 -12.82 -4.37 4.20
N ILE A 162 -12.37 -5.47 4.77
CA ILE A 162 -11.06 -5.57 5.40
C ILE A 162 -10.21 -6.54 4.57
N LEU A 163 -9.06 -6.05 4.12
CA LEU A 163 -8.04 -6.85 3.44
C LEU A 163 -6.98 -7.25 4.47
N ILE A 164 -6.68 -8.54 4.51
CA ILE A 164 -5.72 -9.13 5.43
C ILE A 164 -4.51 -9.58 4.60
N ASN A 165 -3.31 -9.23 5.05
CA ASN A 165 -2.03 -9.58 4.42
C ASN A 165 -1.87 -9.11 2.96
N PRO A 166 -2.10 -7.83 2.62
CA PRO A 166 -1.88 -7.31 1.27
C PRO A 166 -0.40 -7.17 0.89
N TYR A 167 0.54 -7.56 1.79
CA TYR A 167 2.00 -7.40 1.59
C TYR A 167 2.51 -8.04 0.33
N TYR A 168 2.03 -9.25 0.01
CA TYR A 168 2.49 -9.93 -1.20
C TYR A 168 2.21 -9.09 -2.44
N THR A 169 1.02 -8.52 -2.53
CA THR A 169 0.65 -7.62 -3.63
C THR A 169 1.51 -6.35 -3.66
N ILE A 170 1.78 -5.76 -2.49
CA ILE A 170 2.64 -4.57 -2.38
C ILE A 170 4.05 -4.90 -2.85
N ILE A 171 4.65 -5.98 -2.33
CA ILE A 171 6.01 -6.40 -2.70
C ILE A 171 6.08 -6.75 -4.18
N LYS A 172 5.09 -7.43 -4.74
CA LYS A 172 5.02 -7.77 -6.16
C LYS A 172 4.97 -6.51 -7.05
N ARG A 173 4.15 -5.52 -6.69
CA ARG A 173 4.08 -4.22 -7.39
C ARG A 173 5.37 -3.42 -7.24
N MET A 174 6.08 -3.55 -6.10
CA MET A 174 7.38 -2.91 -5.85
C MET A 174 8.58 -3.66 -6.43
N GLY A 175 8.40 -4.88 -6.96
CA GLY A 175 9.49 -5.80 -7.28
C GLY A 175 10.56 -5.21 -8.19
N LEU A 176 10.19 -4.57 -9.29
CA LEU A 176 11.13 -3.93 -10.21
C LEU A 176 11.93 -2.81 -9.52
N LEU A 177 11.28 -2.04 -8.66
CA LEU A 177 11.86 -0.95 -7.90
C LEU A 177 12.85 -1.47 -6.84
N LEU A 178 12.51 -2.57 -6.17
CA LEU A 178 13.41 -3.25 -5.23
C LEU A 178 14.67 -3.77 -5.93
N ILE A 179 14.52 -4.42 -7.10
CA ILE A 179 15.64 -4.91 -7.90
C ILE A 179 16.55 -3.74 -8.31
N ALA A 180 15.98 -2.65 -8.82
CA ALA A 180 16.74 -1.47 -9.21
C ALA A 180 17.52 -0.87 -8.03
N THR A 181 16.91 -0.83 -6.84
CA THR A 181 17.56 -0.35 -5.61
C THR A 181 18.75 -1.23 -5.22
N VAL A 182 18.61 -2.55 -5.28
CA VAL A 182 19.70 -3.50 -4.97
C VAL A 182 20.86 -3.32 -5.95
N ILE A 183 20.59 -3.24 -7.25
CA ILE A 183 21.62 -3.02 -8.27
C ILE A 183 22.36 -1.71 -8.02
N LEU A 184 21.66 -0.62 -7.73
CA LEU A 184 22.23 0.69 -7.45
C LEU A 184 23.12 0.64 -6.18
N MET A 185 22.70 -0.07 -5.14
CA MET A 185 23.50 -0.27 -3.91
C MET A 185 24.81 -1.01 -4.22
N ILE A 186 24.76 -2.09 -4.98
CA ILE A 186 25.95 -2.85 -5.37
C ILE A 186 26.92 -1.95 -6.14
N PHE A 187 26.39 -1.14 -7.08
CA PHE A 187 27.19 -0.20 -7.86
C PHE A 187 27.88 0.85 -6.97
N VAL A 188 27.14 1.46 -6.03
CA VAL A 188 27.68 2.46 -5.09
C VAL A 188 28.80 1.86 -4.22
N ILE A 189 28.57 0.65 -3.66
CA ILE A 189 29.57 -0.06 -2.86
C ILE A 189 30.83 -0.33 -3.71
N GLY A 190 30.68 -0.79 -4.95
CA GLY A 190 31.76 -1.02 -5.89
C GLY A 190 32.59 0.23 -6.14
N CYS A 191 31.93 1.37 -6.40
CA CYS A 191 32.60 2.66 -6.57
C CYS A 191 33.40 3.09 -5.35
N ILE A 192 32.85 2.88 -4.14
CA ILE A 192 33.53 3.23 -2.88
C ILE A 192 34.76 2.37 -2.68
N VAL A 193 34.67 1.06 -2.89
CA VAL A 193 35.82 0.13 -2.78
C VAL A 193 36.91 0.50 -3.77
N TYR A 194 36.53 0.86 -4.99
CA TYR A 194 37.46 1.32 -6.04
C TYR A 194 38.17 2.64 -5.64
N GLN A 195 37.43 3.62 -5.12
CA GLN A 195 38.00 4.88 -4.63
C GLN A 195 39.00 4.66 -3.47
N ILE A 196 38.66 3.78 -2.52
CA ILE A 196 39.56 3.43 -1.40
C ILE A 196 40.87 2.83 -1.92
N LYS A 197 40.80 1.94 -2.92
CA LYS A 197 42.01 1.36 -3.56
C LYS A 197 42.87 2.41 -4.24
N ILE A 198 42.25 3.39 -4.94
CA ILE A 198 43.00 4.49 -5.58
C ILE A 198 43.71 5.33 -4.53
N ILE A 199 43.02 5.73 -3.46
CA ILE A 199 43.59 6.53 -2.38
C ILE A 199 44.74 5.79 -1.71
N ALA A 200 44.61 4.50 -1.46
CA ALA A 200 45.66 3.68 -0.86
C ALA A 200 46.93 3.62 -1.77
N ARG A 201 46.73 3.48 -3.11
CA ARG A 201 47.83 3.53 -4.07
C ARG A 201 48.53 4.89 -4.09
N GLN A 202 47.76 5.97 -4.11
CA GLN A 202 48.31 7.34 -4.12
C GLN A 202 49.14 7.61 -2.85
N ASN A 203 48.64 7.19 -1.68
CA ASN A 203 49.38 7.34 -0.42
C ASN A 203 50.69 6.57 -0.44
N LYS A 204 50.70 5.33 -0.99
CA LYS A 204 51.93 4.53 -1.11
C LYS A 204 52.94 5.20 -2.05
N ILE A 205 52.51 5.74 -3.18
CA ILE A 205 53.37 6.47 -4.10
C ILE A 205 53.91 7.74 -3.45
N ALA A 206 53.11 8.48 -2.68
CA ALA A 206 53.55 9.66 -1.96
C ALA A 206 54.63 9.35 -0.94
N GLN A 207 54.47 8.25 -0.16
CA GLN A 207 55.49 7.76 0.78
C GLN A 207 56.79 7.40 0.08
N LEU A 208 56.73 6.64 -1.02
CA LEU A 208 57.93 6.27 -1.78
C LEU A 208 58.69 7.49 -2.32
N ARG A 209 57.98 8.53 -2.74
CA ARG A 209 58.57 9.79 -3.17
C ARG A 209 59.24 10.54 -2.02
N GLU A 210 58.64 10.53 -0.85
CA GLU A 210 59.18 11.15 0.36
C GLU A 210 60.46 10.44 0.82
N ASP A 211 60.38 9.10 0.91
CA ASP A 211 61.54 8.27 1.28
C ASP A 211 62.71 8.43 0.29
N PHE A 212 62.41 8.47 -1.02
CA PHE A 212 63.43 8.70 -2.03
C PHE A 212 64.08 10.10 -1.93
N SER A 213 63.25 11.11 -1.63
CA SER A 213 63.75 12.48 -1.42
C SER A 213 64.63 12.60 -0.22
N TYR A 214 64.30 11.94 0.89
CA TYR A 214 65.16 11.85 2.12
C TYR A 214 66.47 11.12 1.86
N ALA A 215 66.44 10.00 1.12
CA ALA A 215 67.66 9.24 0.80
C ALA A 215 68.61 10.08 -0.07
N MET A 216 68.11 10.81 -1.08
CA MET A 216 68.92 11.67 -1.95
C MET A 216 69.56 12.84 -1.20
N ILE A 217 68.87 13.45 -0.24
CA ILE A 217 69.42 14.52 0.60
C ILE A 217 70.50 13.98 1.54
N HIS A 218 70.38 12.74 2.02
CA HIS A 218 71.39 12.14 2.88
C HIS A 218 72.68 11.78 2.13
N ASP A 219 72.59 11.29 0.89
CA ASP A 219 73.73 10.91 0.07
C ASP A 219 74.51 12.12 -0.51
N MET A 220 73.92 13.31 -0.50
CA MET A 220 74.55 14.54 -0.96
C MET A 220 75.26 15.33 0.15
N LYS A 221 75.35 14.82 1.36
CA LYS A 221 76.10 15.38 2.50
C LYS A 221 77.38 14.60 2.73
#